data_7055d62a49029eccfd11ef363d483efd
#
_entry.id   7055d62a49029eccfd11ef363d483efd
#
_cell.length_a   1.000
_cell.length_b   1.000
_cell.length_c   1.000
_cell.angle_alpha   90.00
_cell.angle_beta   90.00
_cell.angle_gamma   90.00
#
_symmetry.space_group_name_H-M   'P 1'
#
loop_
_entity.id
_entity.type
_entity.pdbx_description
1 polymer ?
#
loop_
_entity_poly.entity_id
_entity_poly.type
_entity_poly.pdbx_seq_one_letter_code
_entity_poly.pdbx_strand_id
1 'polypeptide(L)'
;MLGRAALLTANWGQRLPFQALSAVAGVPMKYILVTGGVISGIGKGIIASSIGTILKSCGLRVTAIKIDPYINIDAGTFSPYEHGEVFVLDDGGEVDLDLGNYERFLDINLYRDNNITTGKIYQHVINKERRGDYLGKTVQDAVQEWVMNQAKVPVDNDKKEPQICVIELGGTIGDIEGMAFVEAFRQFQFRAKRENFCNIHVSLVPQPNSTGEQKTKPTQNSVRALRGLGLSPDLIVCRSSKPIEMAVKEKISMFCHVDPEQVIFVHDLSSTYRVPLLLEEQGIIKYFKRRLNLPIDDHPTELLFKWKRIADRYERLLQTCSIALVGKYTKLSDCYASVFKALEHSALAMNHKLNLMYIDSAELEDSMAAEDPVKYHRAWEKLCKADGILVPGGFGLRGTEGKLQAISWARKKKKPFLGICLGMQLAVVEFARNCLNWKGANSTEFETNTECPVVIDMPEHHPGDMGGTMRLGKRRTVFKTEDSILRKLYGDAPFVEERHRHRYEVNPELTCQFEEGGMKFVGQDAEGKRMEVIELEGHPYFVGVQFHPEFSSRPMKPSPPYLGLMLAAAGTLSTFLQNGCKFSPSYSDLSEDSSSEKEANESEPT
;
A
#
# COMPACT_ATOMS: atom_id res chain seq x y z
N MET A 1 11.91 17.97 73.29
CA MET A 1 12.42 18.98 72.34
C MET A 1 11.71 18.79 71.01
N LEU A 2 10.88 19.74 70.68
CA LEU A 2 9.99 19.75 69.54
C LEU A 2 10.74 20.13 68.23
N GLY A 3 10.78 19.26 67.23
CA GLY A 3 11.36 19.53 65.93
C GLY A 3 10.24 19.70 64.92
N ARG A 4 10.19 20.84 64.22
CA ARG A 4 9.17 21.33 63.28
C ARG A 4 9.06 20.45 62.07
N ALA A 5 7.86 19.95 61.78
CA ALA A 5 7.46 19.45 60.47
C ALA A 5 7.16 20.66 59.56
N ALA A 6 7.95 20.83 58.49
CA ALA A 6 7.65 21.79 57.44
C ALA A 6 6.68 21.16 56.45
N LEU A 7 5.46 21.68 56.41
CA LEU A 7 4.47 21.40 55.36
C LEU A 7 4.93 22.04 54.06
N LEU A 8 5.33 21.21 53.09
CA LEU A 8 5.47 21.61 51.71
C LEU A 8 4.08 21.62 51.07
N THR A 9 3.44 22.77 51.03
CA THR A 9 2.27 23.04 50.19
C THR A 9 2.74 23.10 48.74
N ALA A 10 2.51 22.01 48.00
CA ALA A 10 2.70 21.99 46.57
C ALA A 10 1.67 22.95 45.91
N ASN A 11 2.17 23.99 45.29
CA ASN A 11 1.40 24.98 44.57
C ASN A 11 0.89 24.34 43.26
N TRP A 12 -0.35 23.86 43.25
CA TRP A 12 -1.07 23.32 42.12
C TRP A 12 -1.73 24.46 41.32
N GLY A 13 -0.95 25.30 40.66
CA GLY A 13 -1.59 26.42 39.98
C GLY A 13 -0.76 27.24 39.03
N GLN A 14 0.17 26.66 38.28
CA GLN A 14 0.71 27.36 37.11
C GLN A 14 0.84 26.39 35.93
N ARG A 15 -0.28 26.22 35.22
CA ARG A 15 -0.23 25.84 33.80
C ARG A 15 0.43 26.99 33.08
N LEU A 16 1.65 26.79 32.60
CA LEU A 16 2.28 27.71 31.67
C LEU A 16 1.33 28.01 30.52
N PRO A 17 1.08 29.30 30.19
CA PRO A 17 0.25 29.61 29.04
C PRO A 17 0.97 29.08 27.80
N PHE A 18 0.25 28.28 27.01
CA PHE A 18 0.65 27.88 25.68
C PHE A 18 0.83 29.18 24.87
N GLN A 19 2.07 29.70 24.81
CA GLN A 19 2.39 30.74 23.83
C GLN A 19 2.21 30.14 22.46
N ALA A 20 1.19 30.60 21.76
CA ALA A 20 1.00 30.41 20.35
C ALA A 20 2.28 30.85 19.64
N LEU A 21 3.00 29.89 19.07
CA LEU A 21 3.91 30.18 17.97
C LEU A 21 3.02 30.70 16.84
N SER A 22 2.96 32.03 16.73
CA SER A 22 2.40 32.72 15.56
C SER A 22 3.35 32.50 14.41
N ALA A 23 3.20 31.36 13.75
CA ALA A 23 3.75 31.14 12.43
C ALA A 23 2.85 31.85 11.42
N VAL A 24 3.43 32.42 10.39
CA VAL A 24 2.87 33.01 9.17
C VAL A 24 1.49 32.43 8.87
N ALA A 25 0.50 33.30 8.64
CA ALA A 25 -0.92 33.00 8.49
C ALA A 25 -1.20 31.98 7.37
N GLY A 26 -0.99 30.70 7.66
CA GLY A 26 -1.43 29.57 6.87
C GLY A 26 -2.78 29.05 7.38
N VAL A 27 -3.55 28.42 6.51
CA VAL A 27 -4.78 27.71 6.91
C VAL A 27 -4.42 26.71 8.02
N PRO A 28 -5.09 26.75 9.19
CA PRO A 28 -4.77 25.82 10.28
C PRO A 28 -5.01 24.38 9.83
N MET A 29 -4.13 23.45 10.25
CA MET A 29 -4.25 22.02 9.95
C MET A 29 -5.65 21.51 10.28
N LYS A 30 -6.25 20.78 9.35
CA LYS A 30 -7.55 20.13 9.54
C LYS A 30 -7.35 18.62 9.72
N TYR A 31 -8.04 18.04 10.68
CA TYR A 31 -7.97 16.63 11.02
C TYR A 31 -9.30 15.95 10.72
N ILE A 32 -9.26 14.87 9.96
CA ILE A 32 -10.42 14.04 9.63
C ILE A 32 -10.16 12.66 10.22
N LEU A 33 -10.88 12.34 11.31
CA LEU A 33 -10.82 11.03 11.95
C LEU A 33 -11.83 10.10 11.27
N VAL A 34 -11.39 8.93 10.84
CA VAL A 34 -12.25 7.87 10.29
C VAL A 34 -12.28 6.71 11.27
N THR A 35 -13.46 6.48 11.85
CA THR A 35 -13.72 5.38 12.78
C THR A 35 -14.61 4.34 12.13
N GLY A 36 -14.60 3.11 12.63
CA GLY A 36 -15.46 2.03 12.13
C GLY A 36 -16.24 1.31 13.21
N GLY A 37 -17.36 0.76 12.83
CA GLY A 37 -18.19 -0.03 13.72
C GLY A 37 -18.81 -1.24 13.04
N VAL A 38 -19.40 -2.11 13.83
CA VAL A 38 -20.10 -3.35 13.44
C VAL A 38 -19.14 -4.51 13.12
N ILE A 39 -18.25 -4.38 12.15
CA ILE A 39 -17.30 -5.43 11.74
C ILE A 39 -15.95 -4.83 11.31
N SER A 40 -14.89 -5.61 11.42
CA SER A 40 -13.60 -5.34 10.77
C SER A 40 -13.73 -5.48 9.23
N GLY A 41 -12.79 -4.93 8.47
CA GLY A 41 -12.81 -5.03 7.00
C GLY A 41 -13.95 -4.27 6.30
N ILE A 42 -14.62 -3.35 7.00
CA ILE A 42 -15.77 -2.59 6.46
C ILE A 42 -15.38 -1.61 5.34
N GLY A 43 -14.07 -1.41 5.10
CA GLY A 43 -13.54 -0.54 4.06
C GLY A 43 -13.21 0.88 4.54
N LYS A 44 -12.85 1.05 5.83
CA LYS A 44 -12.36 2.35 6.36
C LYS A 44 -11.23 2.94 5.55
N GLY A 45 -10.22 2.13 5.19
CA GLY A 45 -9.06 2.55 4.41
C GLY A 45 -9.44 3.10 3.03
N ILE A 46 -10.35 2.44 2.34
CA ILE A 46 -10.83 2.90 1.03
C ILE A 46 -11.64 4.20 1.15
N ILE A 47 -12.47 4.33 2.20
CA ILE A 47 -13.22 5.57 2.44
C ILE A 47 -12.25 6.70 2.79
N ALA A 48 -11.31 6.47 3.69
CA ALA A 48 -10.30 7.45 4.11
C ALA A 48 -9.43 7.90 2.91
N SER A 49 -8.92 6.95 2.11
CA SER A 49 -8.16 7.24 0.89
C SER A 49 -8.97 8.03 -0.12
N SER A 50 -10.24 7.65 -0.33
CA SER A 50 -11.14 8.33 -1.27
C SER A 50 -11.42 9.77 -0.86
N ILE A 51 -11.65 10.01 0.44
CA ILE A 51 -11.81 11.37 1.00
C ILE A 51 -10.54 12.19 0.80
N GLY A 52 -9.38 11.60 1.09
CA GLY A 52 -8.09 12.23 0.85
C GLY A 52 -7.89 12.61 -0.62
N THR A 53 -8.23 11.71 -1.55
CA THR A 53 -8.16 11.94 -3.01
C THR A 53 -9.07 13.10 -3.44
N ILE A 54 -10.31 13.14 -2.94
CA ILE A 54 -11.26 14.21 -3.24
C ILE A 54 -10.71 15.56 -2.75
N LEU A 55 -10.21 15.63 -1.51
CA LEU A 55 -9.66 16.87 -0.96
C LEU A 55 -8.37 17.31 -1.68
N LYS A 56 -7.53 16.34 -2.08
CA LYS A 56 -6.36 16.62 -2.94
C LYS A 56 -6.78 17.14 -4.31
N SER A 57 -7.87 16.60 -4.88
CA SER A 57 -8.44 17.10 -6.14
C SER A 57 -9.01 18.52 -6.05
N CYS A 58 -9.26 19.02 -4.86
CA CYS A 58 -9.62 20.42 -4.62
C CYS A 58 -8.40 21.32 -4.39
N GLY A 59 -7.18 20.85 -4.69
CA GLY A 59 -5.94 21.62 -4.56
C GLY A 59 -5.35 21.68 -3.15
N LEU A 60 -5.85 20.87 -2.20
CA LEU A 60 -5.32 20.80 -0.85
C LEU A 60 -4.18 19.77 -0.74
N ARG A 61 -3.18 20.06 0.08
CA ARG A 61 -2.13 19.09 0.43
C ARG A 61 -2.64 18.19 1.56
N VAL A 62 -2.63 16.88 1.31
CA VAL A 62 -3.23 15.88 2.19
C VAL A 62 -2.19 14.87 2.62
N THR A 63 -2.12 14.58 3.92
CA THR A 63 -1.39 13.44 4.47
C THR A 63 -2.36 12.44 5.12
N ALA A 64 -1.90 11.23 5.37
CA ALA A 64 -2.67 10.19 6.04
C ALA A 64 -1.90 9.59 7.22
N ILE A 65 -2.62 9.21 8.27
CA ILE A 65 -2.10 8.47 9.42
C ILE A 65 -2.99 7.24 9.63
N LYS A 66 -2.39 6.07 9.76
CA LYS A 66 -3.05 4.84 10.16
C LYS A 66 -2.71 4.55 11.62
N ILE A 67 -3.74 4.27 12.41
CA ILE A 67 -3.58 3.86 13.81
C ILE A 67 -4.05 2.42 13.93
N ASP A 68 -3.15 1.55 14.36
CA ASP A 68 -3.43 0.13 14.56
C ASP A 68 -3.27 -0.25 16.04
N PRO A 69 -4.36 -0.69 16.70
CA PRO A 69 -4.35 -0.93 18.14
C PRO A 69 -3.66 -2.24 18.55
N TYR A 70 -2.85 -2.86 17.70
CA TYR A 70 -2.09 -4.06 18.07
C TYR A 70 -0.79 -3.71 18.83
N ILE A 71 -0.30 -4.68 19.61
CA ILE A 71 0.86 -4.50 20.49
C ILE A 71 2.20 -4.48 19.76
N ASN A 72 2.25 -4.93 18.51
CA ASN A 72 3.47 -4.97 17.72
C ASN A 72 4.00 -3.55 17.47
N ILE A 73 5.32 -3.40 17.42
CA ILE A 73 5.95 -2.11 17.11
C ILE A 73 5.72 -1.77 15.65
N ASP A 74 5.88 -2.77 14.76
CA ASP A 74 5.64 -2.65 13.33
C ASP A 74 5.08 -3.96 12.76
N ALA A 75 4.87 -4.01 11.44
CA ALA A 75 4.33 -5.18 10.76
C ALA A 75 5.40 -6.24 10.39
N GLY A 76 6.70 -6.01 10.70
CA GLY A 76 7.79 -6.87 10.25
C GLY A 76 7.73 -8.31 10.74
N THR A 77 7.04 -8.56 11.86
CA THR A 77 6.85 -9.89 12.44
C THR A 77 5.48 -10.51 12.14
N PHE A 78 4.65 -9.88 11.31
CA PHE A 78 3.32 -10.37 11.00
C PHE A 78 3.34 -11.63 10.14
N SER A 79 2.38 -12.52 10.42
CA SER A 79 2.03 -13.60 9.52
C SER A 79 1.19 -13.06 8.37
N PRO A 80 1.62 -13.23 7.10
CA PRO A 80 0.82 -12.79 5.96
C PRO A 80 -0.58 -13.43 5.90
N TYR A 81 -0.75 -14.61 6.49
CA TYR A 81 -2.04 -15.31 6.54
C TYR A 81 -3.05 -14.66 7.50
N GLU A 82 -2.59 -13.88 8.48
CA GLU A 82 -3.45 -13.25 9.50
C GLU A 82 -3.69 -11.77 9.21
N HIS A 83 -2.68 -11.08 8.70
CA HIS A 83 -2.70 -9.62 8.55
C HIS A 83 -2.55 -9.13 7.10
N GLY A 84 -2.38 -10.04 6.13
CA GLY A 84 -2.09 -9.67 4.75
C GLY A 84 -0.61 -9.34 4.51
N GLU A 85 -0.32 -8.60 3.44
CA GLU A 85 1.07 -8.23 3.11
C GLU A 85 1.67 -7.24 4.10
N VAL A 86 2.97 -7.31 4.29
CA VAL A 86 3.76 -6.27 4.94
C VAL A 86 4.19 -5.27 3.88
N PHE A 87 3.66 -4.04 3.95
CA PHE A 87 4.02 -2.97 3.03
C PHE A 87 5.29 -2.27 3.51
N VAL A 88 6.22 -1.98 2.61
CA VAL A 88 7.48 -1.31 2.96
C VAL A 88 7.51 0.10 2.38
N LEU A 89 7.84 1.06 3.23
CA LEU A 89 7.96 2.48 2.90
C LEU A 89 9.38 2.85 2.44
N ASP A 90 9.54 4.06 1.90
CA ASP A 90 10.83 4.56 1.43
C ASP A 90 11.89 4.60 2.53
N ASP A 91 11.51 4.92 3.76
CA ASP A 91 12.40 4.97 4.94
C ASP A 91 12.66 3.59 5.59
N GLY A 92 12.17 2.51 4.96
CA GLY A 92 12.32 1.14 5.45
C GLY A 92 11.31 0.76 6.55
N GLY A 93 10.28 1.57 6.79
CA GLY A 93 9.19 1.22 7.68
C GLY A 93 8.42 0.00 7.14
N GLU A 94 8.30 -1.06 7.96
CA GLU A 94 7.44 -2.21 7.70
C GLU A 94 6.07 -1.94 8.33
N VAL A 95 5.05 -1.75 7.49
CA VAL A 95 3.76 -1.20 7.94
C VAL A 95 2.59 -2.02 7.40
N ASP A 96 1.40 -1.72 7.92
CA ASP A 96 0.16 -2.31 7.46
C ASP A 96 -0.13 -1.99 5.97
N LEU A 97 -0.78 -2.92 5.27
CA LEU A 97 -1.11 -2.82 3.85
C LEU A 97 -1.97 -1.60 3.50
N ASP A 98 -2.73 -1.05 4.44
CA ASP A 98 -3.57 0.13 4.24
C ASP A 98 -2.75 1.38 3.87
N LEU A 99 -1.49 1.49 4.34
CA LEU A 99 -0.63 2.59 3.95
C LEU A 99 -0.33 2.56 2.43
N GLY A 100 -0.23 1.37 1.85
CA GLY A 100 -0.14 1.21 0.40
C GLY A 100 -1.38 1.74 -0.32
N ASN A 101 -2.57 1.59 0.24
CA ASN A 101 -3.79 2.18 -0.31
C ASN A 101 -3.74 3.71 -0.29
N TYR A 102 -3.28 4.30 0.82
CA TYR A 102 -3.12 5.77 0.90
C TYR A 102 -2.11 6.28 -0.14
N GLU A 103 -0.95 5.64 -0.25
CA GLU A 103 0.05 6.04 -1.23
C GLU A 103 -0.48 5.95 -2.67
N ARG A 104 -1.22 4.87 -3.00
CA ARG A 104 -1.79 4.67 -4.35
C ARG A 104 -2.91 5.65 -4.68
N PHE A 105 -3.80 5.94 -3.70
CA PHE A 105 -4.96 6.81 -3.92
C PHE A 105 -4.57 8.29 -3.92
N LEU A 106 -3.69 8.70 -3.01
CA LEU A 106 -3.30 10.09 -2.86
C LEU A 106 -2.07 10.46 -3.71
N ASP A 107 -1.38 9.50 -4.29
CA ASP A 107 -0.10 9.69 -4.99
C ASP A 107 0.89 10.49 -4.12
N ILE A 108 1.19 9.94 -2.95
CA ILE A 108 2.10 10.49 -1.93
C ILE A 108 3.08 9.40 -1.48
N ASN A 109 4.14 9.81 -0.76
CA ASN A 109 5.04 8.90 -0.07
C ASN A 109 4.92 9.11 1.43
N LEU A 110 4.54 8.07 2.15
CA LEU A 110 4.42 8.07 3.60
C LEU A 110 5.72 7.60 4.27
N TYR A 111 5.80 7.82 5.58
CA TYR A 111 6.93 7.44 6.42
C TYR A 111 6.46 6.50 7.54
N ARG A 112 7.39 5.77 8.18
CA ARG A 112 7.09 4.82 9.26
C ARG A 112 6.22 5.39 10.38
N ASP A 113 6.33 6.68 10.64
CA ASP A 113 5.58 7.35 11.71
C ASP A 113 4.16 7.76 11.29
N ASN A 114 3.80 7.58 10.01
CA ASN A 114 2.41 7.62 9.56
C ASN A 114 1.61 6.37 9.98
N ASN A 115 2.28 5.30 10.42
CA ASN A 115 1.66 4.15 11.06
C ASN A 115 1.93 4.17 12.57
N ILE A 116 0.90 4.41 13.35
CA ILE A 116 0.95 4.47 14.81
C ILE A 116 0.38 3.17 15.38
N THR A 117 1.17 2.45 16.19
CA THR A 117 0.74 1.22 16.86
C THR A 117 0.73 1.38 18.36
N THR A 118 0.02 0.54 19.08
CA THR A 118 0.06 0.50 20.55
C THR A 118 1.49 0.27 21.03
N GLY A 119 2.24 -0.64 20.38
CA GLY A 119 3.63 -0.94 20.74
C GLY A 119 4.54 0.28 20.62
N LYS A 120 4.46 1.01 19.51
CA LYS A 120 5.23 2.27 19.32
C LYS A 120 4.93 3.29 20.42
N ILE A 121 3.65 3.52 20.71
CA ILE A 121 3.24 4.50 21.72
C ILE A 121 3.73 4.09 23.11
N TYR A 122 3.55 2.83 23.49
CA TYR A 122 3.98 2.36 24.80
C TYR A 122 5.50 2.39 24.95
N GLN A 123 6.24 1.94 23.94
CA GLN A 123 7.70 2.03 23.96
C GLN A 123 8.18 3.48 24.09
N HIS A 124 7.57 4.40 23.36
CA HIS A 124 7.88 5.83 23.43
C HIS A 124 7.62 6.41 24.83
N VAL A 125 6.46 6.11 25.41
CA VAL A 125 6.07 6.58 26.75
C VAL A 125 6.99 6.02 27.81
N ILE A 126 7.25 4.70 27.81
CA ILE A 126 8.13 4.03 28.77
C ILE A 126 9.56 4.58 28.70
N ASN A 127 10.09 4.74 27.49
CA ASN A 127 11.44 5.28 27.30
C ASN A 127 11.57 6.73 27.80
N LYS A 128 10.55 7.57 27.61
CA LYS A 128 10.52 8.93 28.12
C LYS A 128 10.31 8.99 29.63
N GLU A 129 9.45 8.14 30.18
CA GLU A 129 9.22 8.04 31.61
C GLU A 129 10.53 7.69 32.35
N ARG A 130 11.28 6.69 31.87
CA ARG A 130 12.57 6.28 32.41
C ARG A 130 13.64 7.37 32.42
N ARG A 131 13.56 8.31 31.49
CA ARG A 131 14.45 9.48 31.42
C ARG A 131 13.98 10.67 32.27
N GLY A 132 12.77 10.59 32.85
CA GLY A 132 12.16 11.71 33.57
C GLY A 132 11.51 12.77 32.69
N ASP A 133 11.40 12.52 31.39
CA ASP A 133 10.86 13.48 30.39
C ASP A 133 9.33 13.44 30.29
N TYR A 134 8.66 12.58 31.11
CA TYR A 134 7.23 12.32 30.96
C TYR A 134 6.40 12.65 32.21
N LEU A 135 6.90 13.55 33.09
CA LEU A 135 6.21 13.95 34.29
C LEU A 135 4.90 14.71 33.97
N GLY A 136 3.79 14.25 34.54
CA GLY A 136 2.47 14.88 34.39
C GLY A 136 1.82 14.68 33.04
N LYS A 137 2.33 13.80 32.18
CA LYS A 137 1.76 13.43 30.89
C LYS A 137 1.17 12.01 30.92
N THR A 138 0.26 11.74 29.98
CA THR A 138 -0.44 10.47 29.82
C THR A 138 -0.14 9.82 28.47
N VAL A 139 -0.53 8.56 28.28
CA VAL A 139 -0.45 7.87 26.97
C VAL A 139 -1.21 8.65 25.91
N GLN A 140 -2.36 9.24 26.27
CA GLN A 140 -3.19 10.05 25.37
C GLN A 140 -2.46 11.31 24.87
N ASP A 141 -1.64 11.93 25.72
CA ASP A 141 -0.78 13.06 25.32
C ASP A 141 0.25 12.63 24.27
N ALA A 142 0.84 11.44 24.42
CA ALA A 142 1.77 10.89 23.44
C ALA A 142 1.11 10.69 22.08
N VAL A 143 -0.08 10.10 22.04
CA VAL A 143 -0.85 9.90 20.79
C VAL A 143 -1.14 11.24 20.12
N GLN A 144 -1.64 12.23 20.87
CA GLN A 144 -1.98 13.54 20.33
C GLN A 144 -0.73 14.28 19.80
N GLU A 145 0.37 14.26 20.56
CA GLU A 145 1.64 14.88 20.16
C GLU A 145 2.19 14.23 18.87
N TRP A 146 2.13 12.89 18.79
CA TRP A 146 2.58 12.16 17.59
C TRP A 146 1.77 12.54 16.37
N VAL A 147 0.44 12.50 16.47
CA VAL A 147 -0.46 12.90 15.39
C VAL A 147 -0.19 14.34 14.93
N MET A 148 -0.06 15.29 15.86
CA MET A 148 0.19 16.70 15.52
C MET A 148 1.54 16.93 14.84
N ASN A 149 2.56 16.18 15.23
CA ASN A 149 3.89 16.29 14.64
C ASN A 149 3.92 15.65 13.26
N GLN A 150 3.40 14.43 13.14
CA GLN A 150 3.42 13.70 11.88
C GLN A 150 2.51 14.33 10.81
N ALA A 151 1.40 14.95 11.19
CA ALA A 151 0.52 15.67 10.28
C ALA A 151 1.21 16.81 9.51
N LYS A 152 2.32 17.35 10.04
CA LYS A 152 3.09 18.45 9.42
C LYS A 152 4.20 17.98 8.50
N VAL A 153 4.52 16.68 8.51
CA VAL A 153 5.60 16.14 7.68
C VAL A 153 5.18 16.17 6.21
N PRO A 154 5.96 16.82 5.31
CA PRO A 154 5.68 16.82 3.89
C PRO A 154 5.71 15.41 3.29
N VAL A 155 4.70 15.08 2.51
CA VAL A 155 4.52 13.77 1.87
C VAL A 155 4.45 13.85 0.34
N ASP A 156 4.34 15.05 -0.19
CA ASP A 156 4.36 15.36 -1.63
C ASP A 156 5.75 15.84 -2.08
N ASN A 157 5.99 15.78 -3.38
CA ASN A 157 7.24 16.21 -4.01
C ASN A 157 7.52 17.72 -3.85
N ASP A 158 6.50 18.54 -3.59
CA ASP A 158 6.62 19.98 -3.38
C ASP A 158 7.24 20.36 -2.02
N LYS A 159 7.45 19.37 -1.13
CA LYS A 159 8.04 19.51 0.21
C LYS A 159 7.35 20.55 1.12
N LYS A 160 6.09 20.85 0.86
CA LYS A 160 5.29 21.75 1.69
C LYS A 160 4.50 21.00 2.75
N GLU A 161 4.26 21.67 3.89
CA GLU A 161 3.44 21.09 4.95
C GLU A 161 2.02 20.78 4.43
N PRO A 162 1.44 19.61 4.81
CA PRO A 162 0.04 19.31 4.53
C PRO A 162 -0.92 20.31 5.20
N GLN A 163 -2.13 20.38 4.67
CA GLN A 163 -3.22 21.21 5.20
C GLN A 163 -4.32 20.32 5.81
N ILE A 164 -4.40 19.10 5.35
CA ILE A 164 -5.36 18.09 5.80
C ILE A 164 -4.59 16.84 6.27
N CYS A 165 -4.97 16.31 7.43
CA CYS A 165 -4.54 15.02 7.91
C CYS A 165 -5.76 14.10 8.02
N VAL A 166 -5.80 13.04 7.21
CA VAL A 166 -6.80 11.98 7.31
C VAL A 166 -6.24 10.90 8.23
N ILE A 167 -6.99 10.58 9.29
CA ILE A 167 -6.55 9.64 10.31
C ILE A 167 -7.52 8.47 10.33
N GLU A 168 -7.05 7.26 10.03
CA GLU A 168 -7.85 6.05 10.18
C GLU A 168 -7.56 5.40 11.52
N LEU A 169 -8.59 5.18 12.32
CA LEU A 169 -8.53 4.37 13.52
C LEU A 169 -8.86 2.92 13.17
N GLY A 170 -7.87 2.04 13.26
CA GLY A 170 -8.00 0.60 13.10
C GLY A 170 -8.90 -0.03 14.17
N GLY A 171 -9.33 -1.26 13.93
CA GLY A 171 -10.25 -1.97 14.80
C GLY A 171 -11.70 -1.47 14.69
N THR A 172 -12.52 -1.89 15.62
CA THR A 172 -13.95 -1.57 15.72
C THR A 172 -14.19 -0.75 16.99
N ILE A 173 -15.06 0.25 16.93
CA ILE A 173 -15.42 1.05 18.10
C ILE A 173 -16.06 0.14 19.17
N GLY A 174 -15.46 0.15 20.35
CA GLY A 174 -15.85 -0.68 21.49
C GLY A 174 -14.85 -1.79 21.83
N ASP A 175 -13.90 -2.07 20.93
CA ASP A 175 -12.81 -3.01 21.19
C ASP A 175 -11.85 -2.44 22.25
N ILE A 176 -11.44 -3.29 23.21
CA ILE A 176 -10.61 -2.88 24.35
C ILE A 176 -9.27 -2.32 23.90
N GLU A 177 -8.68 -2.92 22.87
CA GLU A 177 -7.37 -2.56 22.32
C GLU A 177 -7.34 -1.12 21.79
N GLY A 178 -8.48 -0.64 21.26
CA GLY A 178 -8.62 0.69 20.68
C GLY A 178 -8.89 1.79 21.70
N MET A 179 -9.21 1.47 22.95
CA MET A 179 -9.74 2.43 23.91
C MET A 179 -8.79 3.58 24.25
N ALA A 180 -7.49 3.34 24.34
CA ALA A 180 -6.51 4.39 24.60
C ALA A 180 -6.49 5.46 23.48
N PHE A 181 -6.65 5.03 22.23
CA PHE A 181 -6.72 5.92 21.06
C PHE A 181 -8.06 6.67 21.01
N VAL A 182 -9.17 5.99 21.28
CA VAL A 182 -10.49 6.62 21.33
C VAL A 182 -10.50 7.75 22.37
N GLU A 183 -9.95 7.49 23.57
CA GLU A 183 -9.84 8.51 24.61
C GLU A 183 -8.90 9.65 24.20
N ALA A 184 -7.80 9.36 23.53
CA ALA A 184 -6.90 10.38 22.99
C ALA A 184 -7.63 11.32 22.01
N PHE A 185 -8.45 10.77 21.09
CA PHE A 185 -9.22 11.58 20.13
C PHE A 185 -10.40 12.30 20.78
N ARG A 186 -11.00 11.74 21.82
CA ARG A 186 -12.01 12.46 22.61
C ARG A 186 -11.44 13.75 23.21
N GLN A 187 -10.22 13.70 23.71
CA GLN A 187 -9.51 14.89 24.19
C GLN A 187 -9.02 15.77 23.03
N PHE A 188 -8.52 15.15 21.96
CA PHE A 188 -7.97 15.86 20.80
C PHE A 188 -8.98 16.74 20.08
N GLN A 189 -10.25 16.30 19.93
CA GLN A 189 -11.30 17.12 19.30
C GLN A 189 -11.50 18.45 20.02
N PHE A 190 -11.35 18.47 21.33
CA PHE A 190 -11.43 19.69 22.13
C PHE A 190 -10.20 20.58 21.92
N ARG A 191 -9.00 19.99 21.86
CA ARG A 191 -7.73 20.67 21.65
C ARG A 191 -7.61 21.27 20.24
N ALA A 192 -7.98 20.52 19.22
CA ALA A 192 -7.96 20.95 17.82
C ALA A 192 -9.05 21.99 17.49
N LYS A 193 -10.08 22.06 18.31
CA LYS A 193 -11.34 22.80 18.13
C LYS A 193 -12.21 22.22 17.01
N ARG A 194 -13.52 22.44 17.14
CA ARG A 194 -14.53 21.86 16.25
C ARG A 194 -14.34 22.25 14.78
N GLU A 195 -13.91 23.46 14.48
CA GLU A 195 -13.67 23.94 13.12
C GLU A 195 -12.47 23.27 12.42
N ASN A 196 -11.61 22.57 13.17
CA ASN A 196 -10.44 21.90 12.65
C ASN A 196 -10.49 20.38 12.79
N PHE A 197 -11.56 19.82 13.35
CA PHE A 197 -11.72 18.38 13.58
C PHE A 197 -13.06 17.88 13.06
N CYS A 198 -13.05 16.82 12.26
CA CYS A 198 -14.23 16.15 11.73
C CYS A 198 -14.14 14.64 11.97
N ASN A 199 -15.19 14.04 12.54
CA ASN A 199 -15.25 12.61 12.77
C ASN A 199 -16.21 11.94 11.79
N ILE A 200 -15.71 10.99 11.02
CA ILE A 200 -16.44 10.18 10.06
C ILE A 200 -16.57 8.78 10.62
N HIS A 201 -17.80 8.28 10.70
CA HIS A 201 -18.07 6.94 11.19
C HIS A 201 -18.55 6.03 10.07
N VAL A 202 -17.75 5.00 9.75
CA VAL A 202 -18.09 3.99 8.75
C VAL A 202 -18.85 2.85 9.43
N SER A 203 -20.02 2.52 8.93
CA SER A 203 -20.88 1.50 9.50
C SER A 203 -21.52 0.62 8.42
N LEU A 204 -22.02 -0.55 8.81
CA LEU A 204 -22.67 -1.52 7.93
C LEU A 204 -24.17 -1.44 8.01
N VAL A 205 -24.83 -1.40 6.86
CA VAL A 205 -26.27 -1.62 6.70
C VAL A 205 -26.48 -2.98 6.02
N PRO A 206 -26.58 -4.06 6.79
CA PRO A 206 -26.73 -5.39 6.23
C PRO A 206 -28.12 -5.59 5.62
N GLN A 207 -28.17 -6.40 4.56
CA GLN A 207 -29.38 -6.86 3.90
C GLN A 207 -29.43 -8.40 3.94
N PRO A 208 -29.95 -9.02 5.00
CA PRO A 208 -30.04 -10.47 5.09
C PRO A 208 -30.89 -11.06 3.96
N ASN A 209 -30.38 -12.11 3.31
CA ASN A 209 -31.06 -12.76 2.18
C ASN A 209 -32.46 -13.26 2.55
N SER A 210 -32.66 -13.68 3.81
CA SER A 210 -33.94 -14.20 4.31
C SER A 210 -35.08 -13.17 4.36
N THR A 211 -34.72 -11.89 4.55
CA THR A 211 -35.74 -10.81 4.69
C THR A 211 -35.73 -9.84 3.52
N GLY A 212 -34.61 -9.75 2.78
CA GLY A 212 -34.43 -8.79 1.69
C GLY A 212 -34.44 -7.31 2.10
N GLU A 213 -34.59 -7.01 3.40
CA GLU A 213 -34.69 -5.65 3.93
C GLU A 213 -33.35 -5.14 4.44
N GLN A 214 -33.06 -3.86 4.20
CA GLN A 214 -31.88 -3.17 4.74
C GLN A 214 -32.09 -2.86 6.24
N LYS A 215 -31.20 -3.36 7.09
CA LYS A 215 -31.32 -3.27 8.55
C LYS A 215 -30.43 -2.16 9.12
N THR A 216 -31.05 -1.13 9.71
CA THR A 216 -30.36 0.05 10.26
C THR A 216 -29.87 -0.12 11.71
N LYS A 217 -30.32 -1.16 12.40
CA LYS A 217 -30.01 -1.37 13.82
C LYS A 217 -28.53 -1.50 14.13
N PRO A 218 -27.71 -2.21 13.32
CA PRO A 218 -26.26 -2.26 13.53
C PRO A 218 -25.62 -0.86 13.52
N THR A 219 -25.97 -0.02 12.55
CA THR A 219 -25.50 1.37 12.47
C THR A 219 -25.93 2.19 13.68
N GLN A 220 -27.19 2.10 14.11
CA GLN A 220 -27.67 2.80 15.30
C GLN A 220 -26.90 2.40 16.56
N ASN A 221 -26.63 1.10 16.75
CA ASN A 221 -25.87 0.61 17.90
C ASN A 221 -24.41 1.06 17.85
N SER A 222 -23.79 1.02 16.68
CA SER A 222 -22.42 1.48 16.47
C SER A 222 -22.24 2.97 16.78
N VAL A 223 -23.15 3.83 16.30
CA VAL A 223 -23.14 5.26 16.61
C VAL A 223 -23.41 5.51 18.10
N ARG A 224 -24.28 4.70 18.73
CA ARG A 224 -24.52 4.78 20.18
C ARG A 224 -23.26 4.44 20.97
N ALA A 225 -22.52 3.39 20.58
CA ALA A 225 -21.26 3.02 21.21
C ALA A 225 -20.22 4.14 21.09
N LEU A 226 -20.06 4.71 19.87
CA LEU A 226 -19.15 5.83 19.63
C LEU A 226 -19.47 7.04 20.54
N ARG A 227 -20.76 7.40 20.65
CA ARG A 227 -21.20 8.50 21.52
C ARG A 227 -21.01 8.20 23.00
N GLY A 228 -21.22 6.95 23.41
CA GLY A 228 -20.94 6.51 24.77
C GLY A 228 -19.48 6.72 25.17
N LEU A 229 -18.58 6.70 24.20
CA LEU A 229 -17.14 6.98 24.39
C LEU A 229 -16.79 8.49 24.21
N GLY A 230 -17.79 9.36 24.04
CA GLY A 230 -17.60 10.81 23.95
C GLY A 230 -17.17 11.36 22.60
N LEU A 231 -17.25 10.54 21.55
CA LEU A 231 -17.06 10.96 20.16
C LEU A 231 -18.40 10.96 19.43
N SER A 232 -18.73 12.02 18.71
CA SER A 232 -19.95 12.10 17.89
C SER A 232 -19.56 12.12 16.41
N PRO A 233 -20.26 11.36 15.55
CA PRO A 233 -19.99 11.43 14.12
C PRO A 233 -20.51 12.77 13.58
N ASP A 234 -19.68 13.42 12.78
CA ASP A 234 -20.04 14.55 11.93
C ASP A 234 -20.59 14.04 10.58
N LEU A 235 -20.18 12.85 10.16
CA LEU A 235 -20.61 12.18 8.95
C LEU A 235 -20.72 10.68 9.22
N ILE A 236 -21.75 10.03 8.70
CA ILE A 236 -21.92 8.57 8.76
C ILE A 236 -21.83 8.03 7.34
N VAL A 237 -20.87 7.15 7.09
CA VAL A 237 -20.73 6.44 5.82
C VAL A 237 -21.28 5.02 5.99
N CYS A 238 -22.37 4.73 5.30
CA CYS A 238 -23.06 3.46 5.36
C CYS A 238 -22.64 2.54 4.21
N ARG A 239 -21.97 1.44 4.55
CA ARG A 239 -21.64 0.36 3.61
C ARG A 239 -22.81 -0.58 3.46
N SER A 240 -23.08 -1.03 2.23
CA SER A 240 -24.15 -1.97 1.90
C SER A 240 -23.81 -2.76 0.63
N SER A 241 -24.46 -3.90 0.42
CA SER A 241 -24.29 -4.68 -0.82
C SER A 241 -25.02 -4.05 -2.02
N LYS A 242 -26.08 -3.30 -1.77
CA LYS A 242 -26.88 -2.63 -2.81
C LYS A 242 -27.11 -1.17 -2.43
N PRO A 243 -27.50 -0.30 -3.39
CA PRO A 243 -27.90 1.07 -3.09
C PRO A 243 -28.95 1.13 -1.97
N ILE A 244 -28.82 2.12 -1.08
CA ILE A 244 -29.69 2.27 0.09
C ILE A 244 -30.89 3.15 -0.27
N GLU A 245 -32.08 2.74 0.18
CA GLU A 245 -33.33 3.46 -0.04
C GLU A 245 -33.40 4.75 0.80
N MET A 246 -34.10 5.77 0.29
CA MET A 246 -34.24 7.06 0.99
C MET A 246 -34.91 6.93 2.37
N ALA A 247 -35.92 6.05 2.52
CA ALA A 247 -36.55 5.78 3.80
C ALA A 247 -35.58 5.22 4.85
N VAL A 248 -34.60 4.42 4.41
CA VAL A 248 -33.49 3.90 5.26
C VAL A 248 -32.55 5.03 5.68
N LYS A 249 -32.26 5.96 4.77
CA LYS A 249 -31.47 7.17 5.03
C LYS A 249 -32.10 8.04 6.11
N GLU A 250 -33.36 8.37 5.96
CA GLU A 250 -34.13 9.16 6.92
C GLU A 250 -34.19 8.49 8.29
N LYS A 251 -34.36 7.17 8.31
CA LYS A 251 -34.34 6.40 9.55
C LYS A 251 -32.98 6.44 10.25
N ILE A 252 -31.89 6.32 9.53
CA ILE A 252 -30.53 6.44 10.10
C ILE A 252 -30.33 7.87 10.63
N SER A 253 -30.67 8.88 9.85
CA SER A 253 -30.60 10.30 10.22
C SER A 253 -31.33 10.55 11.55
N MET A 254 -32.61 10.13 11.65
CA MET A 254 -33.41 10.31 12.84
C MET A 254 -32.80 9.61 14.07
N PHE A 255 -32.45 8.33 13.96
CA PHE A 255 -31.98 7.55 15.12
C PHE A 255 -30.50 7.81 15.49
N CYS A 256 -29.73 8.32 14.56
CA CYS A 256 -28.34 8.73 14.81
C CYS A 256 -28.19 10.23 15.06
N HIS A 257 -29.28 11.01 15.07
CA HIS A 257 -29.30 12.45 15.32
C HIS A 257 -28.26 13.22 14.47
N VAL A 258 -28.30 12.99 13.18
CA VAL A 258 -27.50 13.70 12.16
C VAL A 258 -28.44 14.13 11.04
N ASP A 259 -28.10 15.19 10.32
CA ASP A 259 -28.92 15.59 9.17
C ASP A 259 -28.84 14.56 8.04
N PRO A 260 -29.88 14.44 7.19
CA PRO A 260 -29.84 13.52 6.03
C PRO A 260 -28.62 13.71 5.12
N GLU A 261 -28.13 14.94 4.97
CA GLU A 261 -26.91 15.25 4.21
C GLU A 261 -25.64 14.64 4.82
N GLN A 262 -25.65 14.33 6.12
CA GLN A 262 -24.53 13.72 6.84
C GLN A 262 -24.54 12.18 6.78
N VAL A 263 -25.50 11.58 6.07
CA VAL A 263 -25.57 10.13 5.85
C VAL A 263 -25.21 9.85 4.39
N ILE A 264 -24.04 9.31 4.17
CA ILE A 264 -23.48 8.97 2.85
C ILE A 264 -23.55 7.46 2.64
N PHE A 265 -23.80 7.03 1.42
CA PHE A 265 -23.91 5.62 1.06
C PHE A 265 -22.81 5.16 0.15
N VAL A 266 -22.25 4.01 0.48
CA VAL A 266 -21.26 3.33 -0.38
C VAL A 266 -21.68 1.87 -0.49
N HIS A 267 -22.27 1.51 -1.63
CA HIS A 267 -22.59 0.12 -1.96
C HIS A 267 -21.43 -0.56 -2.68
N ASP A 268 -21.54 -1.86 -2.90
CA ASP A 268 -20.55 -2.61 -3.65
C ASP A 268 -20.49 -2.10 -5.09
N LEU A 269 -19.31 -1.78 -5.56
CA LEU A 269 -19.03 -1.19 -6.88
C LEU A 269 -18.16 -2.13 -7.70
N SER A 270 -18.17 -1.96 -9.01
CA SER A 270 -17.34 -2.70 -9.97
C SER A 270 -15.82 -2.54 -9.71
N SER A 271 -15.42 -1.39 -9.17
CA SER A 271 -14.03 -1.05 -8.87
C SER A 271 -13.94 -0.07 -7.69
N THR A 272 -12.87 -0.19 -6.89
CA THR A 272 -12.54 0.78 -5.84
C THR A 272 -12.27 2.19 -6.38
N TYR A 273 -11.90 2.32 -7.66
CA TYR A 273 -11.70 3.62 -8.33
C TYR A 273 -12.98 4.44 -8.47
N ARG A 274 -14.17 3.80 -8.36
CA ARG A 274 -15.46 4.51 -8.37
C ARG A 274 -15.84 5.11 -7.02
N VAL A 275 -15.22 4.69 -5.92
CA VAL A 275 -15.60 5.15 -4.59
C VAL A 275 -15.44 6.66 -4.41
N PRO A 276 -14.31 7.30 -4.83
CA PRO A 276 -14.20 8.76 -4.76
C PRO A 276 -15.30 9.49 -5.55
N LEU A 277 -15.68 8.95 -6.72
CA LEU A 277 -16.73 9.54 -7.56
C LEU A 277 -18.11 9.46 -6.90
N LEU A 278 -18.45 8.29 -6.34
CA LEU A 278 -19.70 8.09 -5.62
C LEU A 278 -19.82 8.98 -4.39
N LEU A 279 -18.73 9.25 -3.69
CA LEU A 279 -18.70 10.17 -2.56
C LEU A 279 -18.89 11.62 -3.03
N GLU A 280 -18.26 12.01 -4.11
CA GLU A 280 -18.39 13.36 -4.70
C GLU A 280 -19.81 13.63 -5.18
N GLU A 281 -20.44 12.69 -5.90
CA GLU A 281 -21.82 12.77 -6.37
C GLU A 281 -22.83 13.01 -5.22
N GLN A 282 -22.50 12.55 -4.01
CA GLN A 282 -23.33 12.77 -2.81
C GLN A 282 -23.02 14.10 -2.08
N GLY A 283 -22.19 14.97 -2.67
CA GLY A 283 -21.97 16.33 -2.20
C GLY A 283 -20.95 16.46 -1.06
N ILE A 284 -20.02 15.51 -0.93
CA ILE A 284 -19.03 15.49 0.15
C ILE A 284 -18.10 16.73 0.11
N ILE A 285 -17.79 17.27 -1.07
CA ILE A 285 -16.98 18.49 -1.22
C ILE A 285 -17.67 19.68 -0.55
N LYS A 286 -18.96 19.91 -0.84
CA LYS A 286 -19.76 20.98 -0.23
C LYS A 286 -19.86 20.81 1.28
N TYR A 287 -19.99 19.55 1.74
CA TYR A 287 -20.01 19.24 3.15
C TYR A 287 -18.71 19.64 3.85
N PHE A 288 -17.54 19.20 3.36
CA PHE A 288 -16.25 19.56 3.96
C PHE A 288 -15.93 21.04 3.88
N LYS A 289 -16.25 21.69 2.76
CA LYS A 289 -16.11 23.15 2.62
C LYS A 289 -16.79 23.90 3.77
N ARG A 290 -18.06 23.57 4.02
CA ARG A 290 -18.85 24.15 5.10
C ARG A 290 -18.35 23.73 6.49
N ARG A 291 -18.13 22.42 6.69
CA ARG A 291 -17.84 21.83 8.01
C ARG A 291 -16.47 22.21 8.55
N LEU A 292 -15.46 22.27 7.71
CA LEU A 292 -14.08 22.59 8.06
C LEU A 292 -13.65 24.00 7.63
N ASN A 293 -14.54 24.79 7.07
CA ASN A 293 -14.27 26.13 6.53
C ASN A 293 -13.05 26.12 5.59
N LEU A 294 -13.11 25.27 4.56
CA LEU A 294 -12.01 25.10 3.62
C LEU A 294 -12.09 26.14 2.49
N PRO A 295 -10.98 26.74 2.08
CA PRO A 295 -10.91 27.67 0.95
C PRO A 295 -10.82 26.90 -0.38
N ILE A 296 -11.85 26.15 -0.72
CA ILE A 296 -11.93 25.32 -1.92
C ILE A 296 -13.14 25.70 -2.76
N ASP A 297 -13.07 25.44 -4.06
CA ASP A 297 -14.21 25.59 -4.97
C ASP A 297 -15.15 24.37 -4.84
N ASP A 298 -16.39 24.53 -5.29
CA ASP A 298 -17.40 23.48 -5.24
C ASP A 298 -17.20 22.43 -6.35
N HIS A 299 -16.28 22.67 -7.27
CA HIS A 299 -16.01 21.80 -8.41
C HIS A 299 -14.62 21.14 -8.28
N PRO A 300 -14.53 19.84 -8.55
CA PRO A 300 -13.26 19.12 -8.52
C PRO A 300 -12.35 19.55 -9.68
N THR A 301 -11.04 19.45 -9.43
CA THR A 301 -10.02 19.71 -10.44
C THR A 301 -9.77 18.48 -11.33
N GLU A 302 -8.83 18.61 -12.25
CA GLU A 302 -8.38 17.60 -13.21
C GLU A 302 -8.12 16.19 -12.60
N LEU A 303 -7.63 16.12 -11.36
CA LEU A 303 -7.32 14.84 -10.70
C LEU A 303 -8.56 13.92 -10.63
N LEU A 304 -9.74 14.45 -10.26
CA LEU A 304 -10.94 13.63 -10.17
C LEU A 304 -11.46 13.21 -11.57
N PHE A 305 -11.22 14.01 -12.60
CA PHE A 305 -11.48 13.61 -13.99
C PHE A 305 -10.57 12.46 -14.41
N LYS A 306 -9.28 12.47 -14.03
CA LYS A 306 -8.37 11.33 -14.24
C LYS A 306 -8.88 10.07 -13.56
N TRP A 307 -9.36 10.16 -12.32
CA TRP A 307 -9.99 9.05 -11.61
C TRP A 307 -11.23 8.51 -12.33
N LYS A 308 -12.11 9.40 -12.82
CA LYS A 308 -13.27 9.01 -13.62
C LYS A 308 -12.85 8.24 -14.89
N ARG A 309 -11.84 8.73 -15.60
CA ARG A 309 -11.31 8.05 -16.79
C ARG A 309 -10.78 6.65 -16.47
N ILE A 310 -10.08 6.47 -15.34
CA ILE A 310 -9.61 5.16 -14.88
C ILE A 310 -10.80 4.24 -14.59
N ALA A 311 -11.78 4.72 -13.83
CA ALA A 311 -12.96 3.94 -13.48
C ALA A 311 -13.77 3.52 -14.70
N ASP A 312 -14.00 4.45 -15.63
CA ASP A 312 -14.72 4.19 -16.88
C ASP A 312 -13.94 3.23 -17.80
N ARG A 313 -12.60 3.35 -17.83
CA ARG A 313 -11.73 2.42 -18.58
C ARG A 313 -11.83 1.02 -18.00
N TYR A 314 -11.76 0.86 -16.70
CA TYR A 314 -11.85 -0.44 -16.01
C TYR A 314 -13.11 -1.23 -16.44
N GLU A 315 -14.23 -0.55 -16.63
CA GLU A 315 -15.50 -1.18 -17.03
C GLU A 315 -15.60 -1.52 -18.50
N ARG A 316 -14.75 -0.93 -19.36
CA ARG A 316 -14.78 -1.12 -20.82
C ARG A 316 -13.73 -2.09 -21.35
N LEU A 317 -12.95 -2.72 -20.46
CA LEU A 317 -11.90 -3.67 -20.84
C LEU A 317 -12.50 -4.93 -21.45
N LEU A 318 -12.11 -5.24 -22.69
CA LEU A 318 -12.63 -6.40 -23.45
C LEU A 318 -11.59 -7.52 -23.57
N GLN A 319 -10.33 -7.17 -23.80
CA GLN A 319 -9.25 -8.14 -23.95
C GLN A 319 -8.78 -8.60 -22.58
N THR A 320 -8.54 -9.89 -22.42
CA THR A 320 -8.09 -10.46 -21.16
C THR A 320 -6.66 -10.95 -21.28
N CYS A 321 -5.82 -10.65 -20.28
CA CYS A 321 -4.49 -11.21 -20.14
C CYS A 321 -4.43 -12.03 -18.84
N SER A 322 -3.98 -13.28 -18.93
CA SER A 322 -3.98 -14.24 -17.84
C SER A 322 -2.57 -14.40 -17.26
N ILE A 323 -2.40 -14.06 -15.99
CA ILE A 323 -1.13 -14.19 -15.27
C ILE A 323 -1.25 -15.26 -14.19
N ALA A 324 -0.32 -16.21 -14.17
CA ALA A 324 -0.17 -17.16 -13.07
C ALA A 324 0.73 -16.55 -11.99
N LEU A 325 0.18 -16.35 -10.80
CA LEU A 325 0.92 -15.95 -9.61
C LEU A 325 1.26 -17.24 -8.82
N VAL A 326 2.53 -17.65 -8.87
CA VAL A 326 3.02 -18.84 -8.17
C VAL A 326 3.59 -18.43 -6.82
N GLY A 327 2.74 -18.47 -5.80
CA GLY A 327 3.01 -17.91 -4.48
C GLY A 327 2.95 -18.94 -3.36
N LYS A 328 3.44 -18.52 -2.18
CA LYS A 328 3.39 -19.32 -0.94
C LYS A 328 2.12 -19.03 -0.12
N TYR A 329 1.53 -17.83 -0.27
CA TYR A 329 0.46 -17.29 0.60
C TYR A 329 -0.83 -17.07 -0.19
N THR A 330 -1.28 -18.06 -0.95
CA THR A 330 -2.38 -17.94 -1.92
C THR A 330 -3.78 -18.11 -1.33
N LYS A 331 -3.89 -18.46 -0.03
CA LYS A 331 -5.17 -18.68 0.65
C LYS A 331 -5.89 -17.37 0.99
N LEU A 332 -5.15 -16.27 1.15
CA LEU A 332 -5.68 -14.94 1.42
C LEU A 332 -5.17 -13.99 0.34
N SER A 333 -6.07 -13.31 -0.38
CA SER A 333 -5.73 -12.37 -1.45
C SER A 333 -4.87 -11.21 -0.98
N ASP A 334 -5.11 -10.75 0.26
CA ASP A 334 -4.43 -9.59 0.84
C ASP A 334 -2.93 -9.83 1.10
N CYS A 335 -2.47 -11.10 1.09
CA CYS A 335 -1.04 -11.41 1.13
C CYS A 335 -0.25 -10.88 -0.07
N TYR A 336 -0.93 -10.61 -1.19
CA TYR A 336 -0.34 -10.12 -2.44
C TYR A 336 -1.08 -8.89 -2.95
N ALA A 337 -1.60 -8.06 -2.05
CA ALA A 337 -2.41 -6.89 -2.41
C ALA A 337 -1.67 -5.92 -3.34
N SER A 338 -0.41 -5.56 -3.04
CA SER A 338 0.39 -4.67 -3.88
C SER A 338 0.78 -5.32 -5.21
N VAL A 339 1.07 -6.63 -5.22
CA VAL A 339 1.32 -7.39 -6.46
C VAL A 339 0.10 -7.38 -7.37
N PHE A 340 -1.08 -7.65 -6.80
CA PHE A 340 -2.35 -7.57 -7.53
C PHE A 340 -2.56 -6.16 -8.09
N LYS A 341 -2.38 -5.12 -7.28
CA LYS A 341 -2.54 -3.74 -7.72
C LYS A 341 -1.55 -3.33 -8.81
N ALA A 342 -0.29 -3.75 -8.72
CA ALA A 342 0.71 -3.47 -9.75
C ALA A 342 0.36 -4.13 -11.10
N LEU A 343 -0.14 -5.37 -11.08
CA LEU A 343 -0.67 -6.04 -12.27
C LEU A 343 -1.92 -5.34 -12.81
N GLU A 344 -2.86 -4.96 -11.93
CA GLU A 344 -4.08 -4.24 -12.30
C GLU A 344 -3.77 -2.89 -12.95
N HIS A 345 -2.85 -2.09 -12.38
CA HIS A 345 -2.41 -0.82 -12.97
C HIS A 345 -1.79 -1.03 -14.36
N SER A 346 -0.96 -2.07 -14.52
CA SER A 346 -0.33 -2.40 -15.79
C SER A 346 -1.36 -2.87 -16.83
N ALA A 347 -2.32 -3.69 -16.43
CA ALA A 347 -3.42 -4.14 -17.28
C ALA A 347 -4.29 -2.96 -17.75
N LEU A 348 -4.63 -2.05 -16.86
CA LEU A 348 -5.37 -0.82 -17.17
C LEU A 348 -4.61 0.06 -18.17
N ALA A 349 -3.29 0.23 -17.99
CA ALA A 349 -2.46 1.04 -18.87
C ALA A 349 -2.48 0.52 -20.32
N MET A 350 -2.56 -0.80 -20.51
CA MET A 350 -2.61 -1.43 -21.83
C MET A 350 -4.02 -1.84 -22.30
N ASN A 351 -5.08 -1.34 -21.63
CA ASN A 351 -6.49 -1.64 -21.93
C ASN A 351 -6.85 -3.14 -21.90
N HIS A 352 -6.27 -3.90 -20.98
CA HIS A 352 -6.59 -5.31 -20.80
C HIS A 352 -7.24 -5.55 -19.43
N LYS A 353 -8.11 -6.55 -19.38
CA LYS A 353 -8.65 -7.09 -18.13
C LYS A 353 -7.66 -8.11 -17.57
N LEU A 354 -7.26 -7.92 -16.33
CA LEU A 354 -6.42 -8.87 -15.62
C LEU A 354 -7.24 -10.12 -15.25
N ASN A 355 -6.75 -11.30 -15.62
CA ASN A 355 -7.19 -12.58 -15.09
C ASN A 355 -6.05 -13.17 -14.26
N LEU A 356 -6.07 -12.95 -12.94
CA LEU A 356 -5.03 -13.42 -12.04
C LEU A 356 -5.36 -14.82 -11.51
N MET A 357 -4.52 -15.79 -11.83
CA MET A 357 -4.66 -17.18 -11.40
C MET A 357 -3.66 -17.45 -10.26
N TYR A 358 -4.19 -17.60 -9.05
CA TYR A 358 -3.38 -18.00 -7.90
C TYR A 358 -3.06 -19.49 -7.94
N ILE A 359 -1.77 -19.83 -7.77
CA ILE A 359 -1.24 -21.18 -7.68
C ILE A 359 -0.41 -21.28 -6.39
N ASP A 360 -0.79 -22.15 -5.46
CA ASP A 360 0.09 -22.48 -4.33
C ASP A 360 1.29 -23.24 -4.87
N SER A 361 2.48 -22.70 -4.63
CA SER A 361 3.71 -23.27 -5.17
C SER A 361 3.95 -24.71 -4.71
N ALA A 362 3.51 -25.08 -3.51
CA ALA A 362 3.61 -26.46 -3.02
C ALA A 362 2.77 -27.45 -3.87
N GLU A 363 1.71 -26.99 -4.54
CA GLU A 363 0.90 -27.85 -5.42
C GLU A 363 1.60 -28.20 -6.75
N LEU A 364 2.72 -27.55 -7.08
CA LEU A 364 3.53 -27.86 -8.27
C LEU A 364 4.68 -28.84 -7.98
N GLU A 365 4.92 -29.20 -6.72
CA GLU A 365 6.00 -30.11 -6.34
C GLU A 365 5.69 -31.56 -6.74
N ASP A 366 6.71 -32.32 -7.12
CA ASP A 366 6.55 -33.71 -7.57
C ASP A 366 5.95 -34.60 -6.47
N SER A 367 6.19 -34.31 -5.20
CA SER A 367 5.56 -35.01 -4.05
C SER A 367 4.04 -34.90 -4.09
N MET A 368 3.50 -33.76 -4.49
CA MET A 368 2.06 -33.51 -4.59
C MET A 368 1.38 -34.40 -5.65
N ALA A 369 2.10 -34.79 -6.69
CA ALA A 369 1.58 -35.73 -7.70
C ALA A 369 1.16 -37.06 -7.11
N ALA A 370 1.85 -37.53 -6.03
CA ALA A 370 1.51 -38.75 -5.31
C ALA A 370 0.49 -38.48 -4.18
N GLU A 371 0.58 -37.36 -3.48
CA GLU A 371 -0.27 -37.02 -2.34
C GLU A 371 -1.68 -36.60 -2.73
N ASP A 372 -1.81 -35.66 -3.68
CA ASP A 372 -3.09 -35.14 -4.21
C ASP A 372 -2.98 -34.87 -5.72
N PRO A 373 -3.10 -35.88 -6.57
CA PRO A 373 -3.00 -35.73 -8.03
C PRO A 373 -3.96 -34.70 -8.62
N VAL A 374 -5.12 -34.48 -7.99
CA VAL A 374 -6.13 -33.55 -8.49
C VAL A 374 -5.65 -32.10 -8.32
N LYS A 375 -5.09 -31.76 -7.16
CA LYS A 375 -4.52 -30.43 -6.93
C LYS A 375 -3.31 -30.18 -7.82
N TYR A 376 -2.40 -31.18 -7.91
CA TYR A 376 -1.23 -31.11 -8.78
C TYR A 376 -1.63 -30.82 -10.23
N HIS A 377 -2.53 -31.60 -10.82
CA HIS A 377 -2.95 -31.39 -12.21
C HIS A 377 -3.67 -30.05 -12.42
N ARG A 378 -4.49 -29.60 -11.46
CA ARG A 378 -5.15 -28.27 -11.53
C ARG A 378 -4.15 -27.12 -11.46
N ALA A 379 -3.12 -27.24 -10.64
CA ALA A 379 -2.06 -26.24 -10.54
C ALA A 379 -1.29 -26.13 -11.87
N TRP A 380 -0.89 -27.26 -12.43
CA TRP A 380 -0.22 -27.33 -13.73
C TRP A 380 -1.12 -26.86 -14.87
N GLU A 381 -2.40 -27.20 -14.87
CA GLU A 381 -3.35 -26.70 -15.87
C GLU A 381 -3.41 -25.16 -15.88
N LYS A 382 -3.52 -24.52 -14.70
CA LYS A 382 -3.47 -23.07 -14.58
C LYS A 382 -2.16 -22.49 -15.11
N LEU A 383 -1.02 -23.09 -14.72
CA LEU A 383 0.30 -22.66 -15.15
C LEU A 383 0.46 -22.70 -16.69
N CYS A 384 0.01 -23.79 -17.29
CA CYS A 384 0.08 -23.97 -18.74
C CYS A 384 -0.80 -22.98 -19.53
N LYS A 385 -1.99 -22.66 -18.99
CA LYS A 385 -2.95 -21.73 -19.60
C LYS A 385 -2.55 -20.26 -19.49
N ALA A 386 -1.65 -19.92 -18.55
CA ALA A 386 -1.23 -18.55 -18.35
C ALA A 386 -0.48 -17.97 -19.54
N ASP A 387 -0.70 -16.68 -19.82
CA ASP A 387 0.02 -15.91 -20.82
C ASP A 387 1.38 -15.45 -20.28
N GLY A 388 1.47 -15.21 -18.97
CA GLY A 388 2.70 -14.86 -18.24
C GLY A 388 2.74 -15.47 -16.84
N ILE A 389 3.93 -15.57 -16.28
CA ILE A 389 4.20 -16.19 -14.97
C ILE A 389 4.89 -15.18 -14.07
N LEU A 390 4.35 -15.00 -12.85
CA LEU A 390 4.92 -14.16 -11.80
C LEU A 390 5.24 -15.01 -10.59
N VAL A 391 6.48 -14.93 -10.13
CA VAL A 391 6.94 -15.57 -8.89
C VAL A 391 7.29 -14.46 -7.88
N PRO A 392 6.41 -14.18 -6.90
CA PRO A 392 6.63 -13.13 -5.92
C PRO A 392 7.62 -13.52 -4.84
N GLY A 393 8.00 -12.52 -4.01
CA GLY A 393 8.75 -12.70 -2.78
C GLY A 393 8.13 -13.69 -1.80
N GLY A 394 8.84 -13.96 -0.73
CA GLY A 394 8.44 -14.88 0.34
C GLY A 394 9.63 -15.36 1.13
N PHE A 395 9.39 -16.08 2.23
CA PHE A 395 10.41 -16.62 3.12
C PHE A 395 10.21 -18.11 3.38
N GLY A 396 11.30 -18.81 3.76
CA GLY A 396 11.30 -20.20 4.20
C GLY A 396 11.20 -21.23 3.08
N LEU A 397 11.36 -22.49 3.43
CA LEU A 397 11.56 -23.61 2.50
C LEU A 397 10.28 -24.04 1.76
N ARG A 398 9.08 -23.92 2.38
CA ARG A 398 7.83 -24.46 1.80
C ARG A 398 7.57 -23.95 0.38
N GLY A 399 7.31 -24.84 -0.55
CA GLY A 399 6.91 -24.52 -1.92
C GLY A 399 8.04 -23.95 -2.81
N THR A 400 9.31 -24.06 -2.39
CA THR A 400 10.44 -23.58 -3.19
C THR A 400 10.67 -24.41 -4.44
N GLU A 401 10.60 -25.73 -4.34
CA GLU A 401 10.77 -26.62 -5.50
C GLU A 401 9.65 -26.41 -6.53
N GLY A 402 8.41 -26.19 -6.10
CA GLY A 402 7.31 -25.85 -7.01
C GLY A 402 7.51 -24.50 -7.71
N LYS A 403 8.09 -23.50 -7.04
CA LYS A 403 8.53 -22.26 -7.70
C LYS A 403 9.61 -22.53 -8.75
N LEU A 404 10.61 -23.33 -8.43
CA LEU A 404 11.66 -23.74 -9.39
C LEU A 404 11.07 -24.46 -10.61
N GLN A 405 10.08 -25.34 -10.43
CA GLN A 405 9.34 -25.99 -11.53
C GLN A 405 8.64 -24.95 -12.43
N ALA A 406 7.95 -23.97 -11.84
CA ALA A 406 7.29 -22.90 -12.60
C ALA A 406 8.29 -22.04 -13.39
N ILE A 407 9.44 -21.70 -12.79
CA ILE A 407 10.52 -20.94 -13.43
C ILE A 407 11.13 -21.74 -14.59
N SER A 408 11.41 -23.04 -14.37
CA SER A 408 11.91 -23.94 -15.42
C SER A 408 10.93 -24.04 -16.59
N TRP A 409 9.64 -24.13 -16.29
CA TRP A 409 8.58 -24.12 -17.31
C TRP A 409 8.59 -22.81 -18.10
N ALA A 410 8.63 -21.65 -17.41
CA ALA A 410 8.67 -20.34 -18.06
C ALA A 410 9.86 -20.23 -19.02
N ARG A 411 11.07 -20.58 -18.56
CA ARG A 411 12.30 -20.54 -19.35
C ARG A 411 12.22 -21.46 -20.57
N LYS A 412 11.87 -22.75 -20.37
CA LYS A 412 11.83 -23.76 -21.44
C LYS A 412 10.76 -23.49 -22.48
N LYS A 413 9.61 -22.96 -22.07
CA LYS A 413 8.48 -22.66 -22.95
C LYS A 413 8.47 -21.23 -23.49
N LYS A 414 9.49 -20.44 -23.14
CA LYS A 414 9.59 -19.00 -23.50
C LYS A 414 8.33 -18.20 -23.09
N LYS A 415 7.73 -18.57 -21.93
CA LYS A 415 6.61 -17.81 -21.35
C LYS A 415 7.15 -16.59 -20.62
N PRO A 416 6.57 -15.39 -20.84
CA PRO A 416 6.95 -14.20 -20.08
C PRO A 416 7.00 -14.46 -18.58
N PHE A 417 8.11 -14.05 -17.96
CA PHE A 417 8.40 -14.33 -16.56
C PHE A 417 8.87 -13.07 -15.83
N LEU A 418 8.36 -12.88 -14.62
CA LEU A 418 8.84 -11.90 -13.67
C LEU A 418 9.07 -12.55 -12.30
N GLY A 419 10.30 -12.48 -11.81
CA GLY A 419 10.70 -12.94 -10.47
C GLY A 419 10.97 -11.76 -9.54
N ILE A 420 10.27 -11.67 -8.42
CA ILE A 420 10.43 -10.61 -7.43
C ILE A 420 11.12 -11.15 -6.18
N CYS A 421 12.21 -10.51 -5.73
CA CYS A 421 12.93 -10.85 -4.51
C CYS A 421 13.31 -12.34 -4.47
N LEU A 422 12.65 -13.17 -3.67
CA LEU A 422 12.84 -14.63 -3.68
C LEU A 422 12.62 -15.24 -5.08
N GLY A 423 11.72 -14.69 -5.88
CA GLY A 423 11.47 -15.16 -7.24
C GLY A 423 12.68 -14.96 -8.17
N MET A 424 13.42 -13.86 -8.03
CA MET A 424 14.70 -13.67 -8.70
C MET A 424 15.76 -14.64 -8.19
N GLN A 425 15.90 -14.80 -6.88
CA GLN A 425 16.87 -15.70 -6.27
C GLN A 425 16.67 -17.14 -6.74
N LEU A 426 15.41 -17.60 -6.77
CA LEU A 426 15.08 -18.95 -7.28
C LEU A 426 15.31 -19.07 -8.80
N ALA A 427 15.19 -17.99 -9.58
CA ALA A 427 15.53 -18.02 -11.00
C ALA A 427 17.05 -18.25 -11.20
N VAL A 428 17.88 -17.67 -10.34
CA VAL A 428 19.34 -17.94 -10.32
C VAL A 428 19.62 -19.40 -9.93
N VAL A 429 18.95 -19.92 -8.89
CA VAL A 429 19.08 -21.34 -8.48
C VAL A 429 18.65 -22.29 -9.59
N GLU A 430 17.50 -22.04 -10.25
CA GLU A 430 17.00 -22.85 -11.37
C GLU A 430 18.00 -22.87 -12.53
N PHE A 431 18.53 -21.71 -12.89
CA PHE A 431 19.49 -21.58 -13.97
C PHE A 431 20.80 -22.31 -13.65
N ALA A 432 21.30 -22.19 -12.43
CA ALA A 432 22.49 -22.92 -11.98
C ALA A 432 22.29 -24.43 -12.08
N ARG A 433 21.15 -24.96 -11.57
CA ARG A 433 20.86 -26.39 -11.60
C ARG A 433 20.68 -26.96 -13.02
N ASN A 434 19.94 -26.23 -13.87
CA ASN A 434 19.44 -26.78 -15.13
C ASN A 434 20.18 -26.27 -16.39
N CYS A 435 20.90 -25.16 -16.33
CA CYS A 435 21.68 -24.62 -17.45
C CYS A 435 23.20 -24.80 -17.23
N LEU A 436 23.68 -24.53 -16.02
CA LEU A 436 25.10 -24.72 -15.67
C LEU A 436 25.43 -26.11 -15.14
N ASN A 437 24.39 -26.97 -14.94
CA ASN A 437 24.52 -28.35 -14.40
C ASN A 437 25.11 -28.42 -12.98
N TRP A 438 24.96 -27.37 -12.16
CA TRP A 438 25.37 -27.35 -10.76
C TRP A 438 24.26 -27.98 -9.88
N LYS A 439 24.23 -29.30 -9.81
CA LYS A 439 23.13 -30.05 -9.17
C LYS A 439 22.91 -29.71 -7.70
N GLY A 440 23.97 -29.30 -6.97
CA GLY A 440 23.92 -28.87 -5.57
C GLY A 440 23.64 -27.40 -5.37
N ALA A 441 23.35 -26.63 -6.43
CA ALA A 441 23.12 -25.18 -6.30
C ALA A 441 21.85 -24.90 -5.48
N ASN A 442 21.99 -24.07 -4.44
CA ASN A 442 20.91 -23.73 -3.53
C ASN A 442 21.13 -22.36 -2.88
N SER A 443 20.14 -21.92 -2.10
CA SER A 443 20.24 -20.77 -1.20
C SER A 443 20.61 -21.24 0.22
N THR A 444 21.49 -20.48 0.90
CA THR A 444 21.80 -20.70 2.32
C THR A 444 20.60 -20.50 3.25
N GLU A 445 19.52 -19.86 2.77
CA GLU A 445 18.24 -19.81 3.49
C GLU A 445 17.61 -21.19 3.67
N PHE A 446 17.75 -22.06 2.68
CA PHE A 446 17.07 -23.37 2.66
C PHE A 446 17.98 -24.50 3.11
N GLU A 447 19.28 -24.37 2.83
CA GLU A 447 20.29 -25.34 3.17
C GLU A 447 21.59 -24.63 3.55
N THR A 448 21.81 -24.46 4.85
CA THR A 448 22.92 -23.68 5.41
C THR A 448 24.29 -24.17 4.95
N ASN A 449 24.45 -25.49 4.72
CA ASN A 449 25.69 -26.14 4.32
C ASN A 449 25.65 -26.63 2.86
N THR A 450 24.97 -25.91 1.97
CA THR A 450 24.90 -26.29 0.56
C THR A 450 26.30 -26.30 -0.09
N GLU A 451 26.56 -27.29 -0.93
CA GLU A 451 27.85 -27.42 -1.65
C GLU A 451 28.10 -26.27 -2.64
N CYS A 452 27.03 -25.68 -3.16
CA CYS A 452 27.09 -24.59 -4.13
C CYS A 452 26.12 -23.45 -3.75
N PRO A 453 26.54 -22.52 -2.87
CA PRO A 453 25.71 -21.41 -2.41
C PRO A 453 25.63 -20.32 -3.47
N VAL A 454 24.63 -20.40 -4.35
CA VAL A 454 24.39 -19.38 -5.40
C VAL A 454 23.60 -18.17 -4.88
N VAL A 455 22.90 -18.35 -3.75
CA VAL A 455 22.27 -17.29 -2.97
C VAL A 455 22.79 -17.39 -1.55
N ILE A 456 23.29 -16.30 -1.01
CA ILE A 456 24.00 -16.24 0.28
C ILE A 456 23.35 -15.27 1.24
N ASP A 457 23.65 -15.42 2.53
CA ASP A 457 23.24 -14.53 3.60
C ASP A 457 23.95 -13.17 3.46
N MET A 458 23.24 -12.09 3.72
CA MET A 458 23.80 -10.74 3.66
C MET A 458 24.62 -10.42 4.92
N PRO A 459 25.73 -9.67 4.79
CA PRO A 459 26.58 -9.32 5.94
C PRO A 459 25.84 -8.53 7.04
N GLU A 460 24.78 -7.81 6.70
CA GLU A 460 23.99 -7.02 7.64
C GLU A 460 22.95 -7.83 8.42
N HIS A 461 22.80 -9.11 8.11
CA HIS A 461 21.85 -9.97 8.81
C HIS A 461 22.30 -10.24 10.24
N HIS A 462 21.51 -9.83 11.23
CA HIS A 462 21.72 -10.14 12.63
C HIS A 462 20.82 -11.29 13.07
N PRO A 463 21.38 -12.46 13.42
CA PRO A 463 20.59 -13.54 14.02
C PRO A 463 20.15 -13.13 15.42
N GLY A 464 18.84 -13.05 15.65
CA GLY A 464 18.27 -12.74 16.98
C GLY A 464 17.01 -11.89 16.96
N ASP A 465 16.99 -10.82 16.18
CA ASP A 465 15.80 -9.99 16.01
C ASP A 465 15.14 -10.25 14.66
N MET A 466 13.83 -10.53 14.66
CA MET A 466 13.10 -10.87 13.44
C MET A 466 12.60 -9.64 12.66
N GLY A 467 12.35 -8.52 13.31
CA GLY A 467 11.87 -7.28 12.70
C GLY A 467 12.98 -6.24 12.53
N GLY A 468 12.94 -5.48 11.43
CA GLY A 468 13.86 -4.36 11.17
C GLY A 468 15.32 -4.73 10.86
N THR A 469 15.64 -6.02 10.66
CA THR A 469 17.00 -6.54 10.48
C THR A 469 17.35 -6.91 9.05
N MET A 470 16.47 -6.60 8.10
CA MET A 470 16.65 -6.85 6.67
C MET A 470 17.20 -5.61 5.95
N ARG A 471 17.65 -5.79 4.71
CA ARG A 471 17.84 -4.66 3.78
C ARG A 471 16.46 -4.10 3.44
N LEU A 472 16.13 -2.97 4.03
CA LEU A 472 14.80 -2.35 3.98
C LEU A 472 14.82 -0.99 3.31
N GLY A 473 13.67 -0.64 2.71
CA GLY A 473 13.39 0.68 2.18
C GLY A 473 13.99 0.95 0.83
N LYS A 474 13.92 2.21 0.43
CA LYS A 474 14.35 2.68 -0.89
C LYS A 474 15.86 2.62 -1.07
N ARG A 475 16.31 1.96 -2.12
CA ARG A 475 17.71 1.80 -2.47
C ARG A 475 17.90 2.06 -3.96
N ARG A 476 19.11 2.48 -4.31
CA ARG A 476 19.49 2.77 -5.69
C ARG A 476 20.05 1.52 -6.36
N THR A 477 19.47 1.16 -7.51
CA THR A 477 19.94 0.13 -8.44
C THR A 477 20.48 0.81 -9.68
N VAL A 478 21.74 0.55 -10.04
CA VAL A 478 22.44 1.13 -11.20
C VAL A 478 22.43 0.11 -12.33
N PHE A 479 22.02 0.51 -13.53
CA PHE A 479 22.08 -0.35 -14.71
C PHE A 479 23.51 -0.42 -15.27
N LYS A 480 24.00 -1.65 -15.48
CA LYS A 480 25.34 -1.93 -16.02
C LYS A 480 25.44 -1.75 -17.54
N THR A 481 24.31 -1.85 -18.24
CA THR A 481 24.26 -1.85 -19.71
C THR A 481 23.09 -1.02 -20.22
N GLU A 482 23.24 -0.48 -21.43
CA GLU A 482 22.14 0.17 -22.15
C GLU A 482 21.23 -0.82 -22.84
N ASP A 483 21.73 -2.01 -23.13
CA ASP A 483 20.95 -3.09 -23.74
C ASP A 483 20.26 -3.95 -22.66
N SER A 484 19.35 -3.32 -21.93
CA SER A 484 18.47 -3.95 -20.94
C SER A 484 17.03 -3.59 -21.27
N ILE A 485 16.17 -4.61 -21.31
CA ILE A 485 14.72 -4.43 -21.48
C ILE A 485 14.17 -3.60 -20.34
N LEU A 486 14.58 -3.92 -19.13
CA LEU A 486 14.08 -3.24 -17.93
C LEU A 486 14.55 -1.78 -17.89
N ARG A 487 15.79 -1.47 -18.25
CA ARG A 487 16.27 -0.08 -18.36
C ARG A 487 15.42 0.73 -19.35
N LYS A 488 15.15 0.17 -20.53
CA LYS A 488 14.26 0.80 -21.53
C LYS A 488 12.87 1.08 -20.97
N LEU A 489 12.30 0.15 -20.21
CA LEU A 489 11.00 0.33 -19.56
C LEU A 489 11.01 1.42 -18.46
N TYR A 490 12.15 1.67 -17.83
CA TYR A 490 12.38 2.80 -16.92
C TYR A 490 12.79 4.11 -17.66
N GLY A 491 12.56 4.19 -18.97
CA GLY A 491 12.84 5.39 -19.77
C GLY A 491 14.33 5.66 -19.96
N ASP A 492 15.14 4.61 -20.11
CA ASP A 492 16.59 4.65 -20.28
C ASP A 492 17.36 5.32 -19.13
N ALA A 493 16.74 5.38 -17.95
CA ALA A 493 17.38 5.92 -16.76
C ALA A 493 18.66 5.13 -16.41
N PRO A 494 19.76 5.79 -16.02
CA PRO A 494 20.98 5.10 -15.63
C PRO A 494 20.88 4.37 -14.30
N PHE A 495 19.94 4.73 -13.46
CA PHE A 495 19.61 4.08 -12.19
C PHE A 495 18.13 4.24 -11.86
N VAL A 496 17.66 3.39 -10.95
CA VAL A 496 16.32 3.45 -10.37
C VAL A 496 16.40 3.40 -8.84
N GLU A 497 15.38 3.89 -8.18
CA GLU A 497 15.27 3.83 -6.73
C GLU A 497 13.98 3.09 -6.36
N GLU A 498 14.17 1.88 -5.82
CA GLU A 498 13.07 0.97 -5.49
C GLU A 498 13.19 0.44 -4.07
N ARG A 499 12.10 -0.07 -3.49
CA ARG A 499 12.03 -0.54 -2.11
C ARG A 499 12.49 -1.99 -2.00
N HIS A 500 13.32 -2.28 -1.02
CA HIS A 500 13.87 -3.60 -0.72
C HIS A 500 13.27 -4.18 0.56
N ARG A 501 13.20 -5.53 0.62
CA ARG A 501 12.85 -6.30 1.81
C ARG A 501 13.43 -7.71 1.70
N HIS A 502 14.71 -7.88 1.99
CA HIS A 502 15.37 -9.18 1.89
C HIS A 502 16.56 -9.34 2.83
N ARG A 503 16.91 -10.60 3.15
CA ARG A 503 18.05 -11.02 3.97
C ARG A 503 19.13 -11.72 3.17
N TYR A 504 18.78 -12.24 2.00
CA TYR A 504 19.66 -13.03 1.13
C TYR A 504 19.87 -12.30 -0.20
N GLU A 505 21.00 -12.57 -0.83
CA GLU A 505 21.39 -11.99 -2.10
C GLU A 505 22.10 -13.00 -3.00
N VAL A 506 22.15 -12.73 -4.29
CA VAL A 506 22.93 -13.55 -5.24
C VAL A 506 24.40 -13.48 -4.89
N ASN A 507 25.08 -14.63 -4.87
CA ASN A 507 26.53 -14.69 -4.61
C ASN A 507 27.31 -13.96 -5.71
N PRO A 508 27.95 -12.81 -5.40
CA PRO A 508 28.63 -12.00 -6.42
C PRO A 508 29.86 -12.68 -7.02
N GLU A 509 30.45 -13.67 -6.34
CA GLU A 509 31.63 -14.40 -6.83
C GLU A 509 31.31 -15.32 -8.02
N LEU A 510 30.03 -15.68 -8.20
CA LEU A 510 29.61 -16.62 -9.23
C LEU A 510 29.01 -15.95 -10.49
N THR A 511 28.93 -14.64 -10.52
CA THR A 511 28.22 -13.88 -11.58
C THR A 511 28.80 -14.12 -12.98
N CYS A 512 30.12 -14.23 -13.12
CA CYS A 512 30.77 -14.45 -14.41
C CYS A 512 30.30 -15.75 -15.08
N GLN A 513 30.18 -16.84 -14.33
CA GLN A 513 29.73 -18.15 -14.85
C GLN A 513 28.29 -18.10 -15.32
N PHE A 514 27.43 -17.34 -14.65
CA PHE A 514 26.04 -17.12 -15.08
C PHE A 514 25.98 -16.29 -16.37
N GLU A 515 26.81 -15.25 -16.48
CA GLU A 515 26.86 -14.39 -17.67
C GLU A 515 27.38 -15.15 -18.91
N GLU A 516 28.38 -16.03 -18.74
CA GLU A 516 28.84 -16.96 -19.78
C GLU A 516 27.72 -17.94 -20.22
N GLY A 517 26.85 -18.36 -19.29
CA GLY A 517 25.72 -19.23 -19.56
C GLY A 517 24.53 -18.54 -20.22
N GLY A 518 24.54 -17.18 -20.34
CA GLY A 518 23.48 -16.40 -20.97
C GLY A 518 22.48 -15.73 -20.01
N MET A 519 22.68 -15.84 -18.68
CA MET A 519 21.94 -15.03 -17.70
C MET A 519 22.73 -13.74 -17.41
N LYS A 520 22.19 -12.59 -17.74
CA LYS A 520 22.85 -11.29 -17.58
C LYS A 520 22.43 -10.62 -16.28
N PHE A 521 23.40 -10.12 -15.53
CA PHE A 521 23.17 -9.23 -14.39
C PHE A 521 23.23 -7.79 -14.87
N VAL A 522 22.07 -7.24 -15.25
CA VAL A 522 21.97 -5.92 -15.89
C VAL A 522 21.85 -4.77 -14.90
N GLY A 523 21.56 -5.05 -13.61
CA GLY A 523 21.47 -4.04 -12.55
C GLY A 523 22.17 -4.49 -11.27
N GLN A 524 22.82 -3.53 -10.61
CA GLN A 524 23.59 -3.73 -9.38
C GLN A 524 23.37 -2.58 -8.40
N ASP A 525 23.76 -2.74 -7.14
CA ASP A 525 23.73 -1.66 -6.15
C ASP A 525 24.71 -0.52 -6.51
N ALA A 526 24.65 0.59 -5.79
CA ALA A 526 25.48 1.77 -6.04
C ALA A 526 26.98 1.49 -5.84
N GLU A 527 27.34 0.47 -5.07
CA GLU A 527 28.74 0.06 -4.82
C GLU A 527 29.26 -0.95 -5.85
N GLY A 528 28.39 -1.49 -6.70
CA GLY A 528 28.73 -2.49 -7.72
C GLY A 528 28.98 -3.89 -7.16
N LYS A 529 28.55 -4.16 -5.92
CA LYS A 529 28.82 -5.42 -5.23
C LYS A 529 27.66 -6.40 -5.30
N ARG A 530 26.41 -5.91 -5.34
CA ARG A 530 25.20 -6.72 -5.23
C ARG A 530 24.44 -6.75 -6.54
N MET A 531 24.04 -7.91 -6.96
CA MET A 531 23.23 -8.08 -8.18
C MET A 531 21.75 -7.92 -7.86
N GLU A 532 21.12 -6.95 -8.51
CA GLU A 532 19.74 -6.56 -8.20
C GLU A 532 18.76 -6.77 -9.35
N VAL A 533 19.26 -6.98 -10.58
CA VAL A 533 18.42 -7.26 -11.75
C VAL A 533 19.07 -8.32 -12.63
N ILE A 534 18.29 -9.34 -13.02
CA ILE A 534 18.68 -10.36 -14.01
C ILE A 534 17.79 -10.28 -15.24
N GLU A 535 18.37 -10.57 -16.40
CA GLU A 535 17.68 -10.80 -17.68
C GLU A 535 18.26 -12.03 -18.36
N LEU A 536 17.42 -12.80 -19.05
CA LEU A 536 17.85 -13.98 -19.81
C LEU A 536 17.91 -13.67 -21.30
N GLU A 537 19.08 -13.87 -21.89
CA GLU A 537 19.33 -13.63 -23.32
C GLU A 537 18.47 -14.55 -24.20
N GLY A 538 17.90 -13.99 -25.27
CA GLY A 538 17.08 -14.74 -26.24
C GLY A 538 15.70 -15.16 -25.73
N HIS A 539 15.27 -14.65 -24.56
CA HIS A 539 13.92 -14.86 -24.04
C HIS A 539 13.06 -13.59 -24.26
N PRO A 540 11.76 -13.72 -24.62
CA PRO A 540 10.90 -12.55 -24.90
C PRO A 540 10.78 -11.59 -23.70
N TYR A 541 10.68 -12.12 -22.49
CA TYR A 541 10.72 -11.39 -21.23
C TYR A 541 11.00 -12.38 -20.09
N PHE A 542 12.21 -12.38 -19.58
CA PHE A 542 12.60 -13.14 -18.40
C PHE A 542 13.41 -12.22 -17.51
N VAL A 543 12.73 -11.60 -16.58
CA VAL A 543 13.29 -10.56 -15.71
C VAL A 543 13.13 -10.99 -14.26
N GLY A 544 14.20 -10.83 -13.50
CA GLY A 544 14.17 -10.96 -12.04
C GLY A 544 14.69 -9.69 -11.39
N VAL A 545 14.04 -9.23 -10.34
CA VAL A 545 14.46 -8.06 -9.56
C VAL A 545 14.52 -8.39 -8.07
N GLN A 546 15.55 -7.90 -7.38
CA GLN A 546 15.73 -8.14 -5.94
C GLN A 546 14.83 -7.23 -5.10
N PHE A 547 14.51 -6.06 -5.61
CA PHE A 547 13.59 -5.11 -4.99
C PHE A 547 12.12 -5.46 -5.24
N HIS A 548 11.22 -4.71 -4.60
CA HIS A 548 9.76 -4.89 -4.64
C HIS A 548 9.09 -3.72 -5.39
N PRO A 549 9.05 -3.75 -6.73
CA PRO A 549 8.52 -2.63 -7.51
C PRO A 549 7.01 -2.50 -7.45
N GLU A 550 6.29 -3.49 -6.86
CA GLU A 550 4.85 -3.42 -6.58
C GLU A 550 4.50 -2.29 -5.61
N PHE A 551 5.38 -1.98 -4.66
CA PHE A 551 5.11 -0.93 -3.67
C PHE A 551 5.10 0.47 -4.27
N SER A 552 5.85 0.69 -5.35
CA SER A 552 5.96 1.98 -6.05
C SER A 552 4.89 2.17 -7.14
N SER A 553 4.10 1.14 -7.46
CA SER A 553 3.08 1.19 -8.51
C SER A 553 1.91 2.10 -8.14
N ARG A 554 1.47 2.93 -9.09
CA ARG A 554 0.31 3.84 -8.96
C ARG A 554 -0.67 3.64 -10.11
N PRO A 555 -1.97 3.96 -9.95
CA PRO A 555 -2.97 3.78 -11.01
C PRO A 555 -2.62 4.48 -12.33
N MET A 556 -1.98 5.65 -12.25
CA MET A 556 -1.58 6.45 -13.43
C MET A 556 -0.12 6.25 -13.82
N LYS A 557 0.67 5.55 -12.98
CA LYS A 557 2.09 5.27 -13.17
C LYS A 557 2.37 3.81 -12.80
N PRO A 558 2.05 2.86 -13.70
CA PRO A 558 2.27 1.45 -13.44
C PRO A 558 3.76 1.15 -13.28
N SER A 559 4.08 0.17 -12.45
CA SER A 559 5.44 -0.29 -12.23
C SER A 559 6.03 -0.88 -13.51
N PRO A 560 7.22 -0.42 -13.98
CA PRO A 560 7.79 -0.88 -15.25
C PRO A 560 8.04 -2.39 -15.35
N PRO A 561 8.54 -3.13 -14.32
CA PRO A 561 8.67 -4.58 -14.41
C PRO A 561 7.35 -5.30 -14.61
N TYR A 562 6.30 -4.86 -13.93
CA TYR A 562 4.95 -5.42 -14.09
C TYR A 562 4.32 -5.09 -15.44
N LEU A 563 4.53 -3.86 -15.91
CA LEU A 563 4.10 -3.44 -17.25
C LEU A 563 4.80 -4.27 -18.33
N GLY A 564 6.12 -4.51 -18.20
CA GLY A 564 6.89 -5.35 -19.11
C GLY A 564 6.36 -6.78 -19.18
N LEU A 565 6.06 -7.40 -18.03
CA LEU A 565 5.43 -8.72 -17.97
C LEU A 565 4.10 -8.76 -18.72
N MET A 566 3.22 -7.79 -18.45
CA MET A 566 1.89 -7.71 -19.05
C MET A 566 1.96 -7.48 -20.56
N LEU A 567 2.83 -6.57 -21.03
CA LEU A 567 3.05 -6.31 -22.45
C LEU A 567 3.61 -7.53 -23.19
N ALA A 568 4.54 -8.26 -22.55
CA ALA A 568 5.09 -9.49 -23.12
C ALA A 568 4.05 -10.59 -23.18
N ALA A 569 3.24 -10.75 -22.13
CA ALA A 569 2.15 -11.71 -22.07
C ALA A 569 1.07 -11.45 -23.14
N ALA A 570 0.82 -10.19 -23.45
CA ALA A 570 -0.08 -9.79 -24.55
C ALA A 570 0.59 -9.78 -25.95
N GLY A 571 1.90 -10.08 -26.04
CA GLY A 571 2.66 -10.09 -27.29
C GLY A 571 2.94 -8.70 -27.89
N THR A 572 2.83 -7.63 -27.12
CA THR A 572 2.96 -6.23 -27.59
C THR A 572 4.24 -5.53 -27.09
N LEU A 573 5.08 -6.21 -26.30
CA LEU A 573 6.29 -5.61 -25.69
C LEU A 573 7.26 -5.05 -26.75
N SER A 574 7.55 -5.81 -27.82
CA SER A 574 8.50 -5.39 -28.87
C SER A 574 8.02 -4.10 -29.55
N THR A 575 6.74 -4.01 -29.89
CA THR A 575 6.14 -2.81 -30.48
C THR A 575 6.20 -1.62 -29.52
N PHE A 576 5.93 -1.83 -28.24
CA PHE A 576 6.01 -0.80 -27.21
C PHE A 576 7.42 -0.25 -27.06
N LEU A 577 8.44 -1.12 -27.01
CA LEU A 577 9.86 -0.72 -26.95
C LEU A 577 10.30 0.04 -28.21
N GLN A 578 9.87 -0.42 -29.41
CA GLN A 578 10.19 0.27 -30.67
C GLN A 578 9.56 1.68 -30.75
N ASN A 579 8.41 1.89 -30.12
CA ASN A 579 7.75 3.19 -30.03
C ASN A 579 8.31 4.09 -28.93
N GLY A 580 9.50 3.78 -28.38
CA GLY A 580 10.14 4.55 -27.30
C GLY A 580 9.38 4.49 -25.98
N CYS A 581 8.80 3.33 -25.66
CA CYS A 581 8.02 3.08 -24.45
C CYS A 581 6.78 3.98 -24.30
N LYS A 582 6.18 4.37 -25.43
CA LYS A 582 4.94 5.15 -25.47
C LYS A 582 3.80 4.31 -26.02
N PHE A 583 2.64 4.45 -25.43
CA PHE A 583 1.41 3.92 -26.01
C PHE A 583 1.01 4.73 -27.24
N SER A 584 0.35 4.08 -28.23
CA SER A 584 -0.20 4.80 -29.38
C SER A 584 -1.18 5.91 -28.95
N PRO A 585 -1.37 7.00 -29.72
CA PRO A 585 -2.21 8.14 -29.33
C PRO A 585 -3.64 7.78 -28.91
N SER A 586 -4.19 6.68 -29.42
CA SER A 586 -5.47 6.11 -28.95
C SER A 586 -5.42 5.56 -27.52
N TYR A 587 -4.23 5.42 -26.95
CA TYR A 587 -3.95 4.93 -25.60
C TYR A 587 -3.40 6.02 -24.68
N SER A 588 -2.87 7.14 -25.24
CA SER A 588 -2.09 8.16 -24.50
C SER A 588 -2.91 9.16 -23.71
N ASP A 589 -4.24 9.13 -23.77
CA ASP A 589 -5.09 10.11 -23.09
C ASP A 589 -5.00 10.18 -21.55
N LEU A 590 -4.06 9.46 -20.91
CA LEU A 590 -3.85 9.51 -19.46
C LEU A 590 -2.51 10.14 -19.03
N SER A 591 -1.56 10.34 -19.95
CA SER A 591 -0.19 10.72 -19.59
C SER A 591 0.32 12.07 -20.12
N GLU A 592 -0.42 12.75 -20.98
CA GLU A 592 0.04 14.01 -21.57
C GLU A 592 -0.92 15.15 -21.24
N ASP A 593 -0.57 15.96 -20.24
CA ASP A 593 -0.78 17.41 -20.19
C ASP A 593 0.03 18.02 -19.03
N SER A 594 1.35 18.13 -19.23
CA SER A 594 2.19 18.97 -18.37
C SER A 594 3.28 19.76 -19.12
N SER A 595 3.21 19.87 -20.46
CA SER A 595 4.28 20.59 -21.19
C SER A 595 3.87 21.40 -22.43
N SER A 596 2.59 21.76 -22.63
CA SER A 596 2.22 22.60 -23.78
C SER A 596 1.18 23.68 -23.48
N GLU A 597 1.44 24.52 -22.48
CA GLU A 597 0.82 25.86 -22.38
C GLU A 597 1.87 26.91 -21.97
N LYS A 598 2.84 27.11 -22.85
CA LYS A 598 3.62 28.37 -22.93
C LYS A 598 4.07 28.49 -24.38
N GLU A 599 3.31 29.18 -25.18
CA GLU A 599 3.68 29.88 -26.42
C GLU A 599 2.46 29.97 -27.35
N ALA A 600 1.56 30.89 -27.05
CA ALA A 600 0.69 31.53 -28.05
C ALA A 600 -0.09 32.66 -27.43
N ASN A 601 0.59 33.83 -27.22
CA ASN A 601 -0.05 35.11 -27.18
C ASN A 601 1.03 36.21 -27.24
N GLU A 602 1.54 36.45 -28.44
CA GLU A 602 2.12 37.72 -28.85
C GLU A 602 2.09 37.78 -30.38
N SER A 603 1.01 38.33 -30.90
CA SER A 603 1.01 39.07 -32.16
C SER A 603 -0.41 39.62 -32.43
N GLU A 604 -0.71 40.81 -31.94
CA GLU A 604 -1.66 41.71 -32.61
C GLU A 604 -0.89 42.52 -33.65
N PRO A 605 -1.44 42.74 -34.84
CA PRO A 605 -1.04 43.81 -35.73
C PRO A 605 -2.01 44.99 -35.65
N THR A 606 -1.46 46.13 -35.47
CA THR A 606 -1.88 47.48 -35.87
C THR A 606 -3.27 47.68 -36.46
#